data_3cab9a3129de596b6ec891e61a1af44f
#
_entry.id   3cab9a3129de596b6ec891e61a1af44f
#
_cell.length_a   1.000
_cell.length_b   1.000
_cell.length_c   1.000
_cell.angle_alpha   90.00
_cell.angle_beta   90.00
_cell.angle_gamma   90.00
#
_symmetry.space_group_name_H-M   'P 1'
#
loop_
_entity.id
_entity.type
_entity.pdbx_description
1 polymer ?
#
loop_
_entity_poly.entity_id
_entity_poly.type
_entity_poly.pdbx_seq_one_letter_code
_entity_poly.pdbx_strand_id
1 'polypeptide(L)'
;MEALLAGMGELHLEITVYRLEEEQNIKVKVSPPIVVYRESVEGDNRGRSFEGKSPNRHNRFMIECEPLSTEVVAALREGHFGNGTIRSGDAKEIGNKFGELGMDKDKMRKIYAINGTNVLVNDTKGIQGLHETR
;
A
#
# COMPACT_ATOMS: atom_id res chain seq x y z
N MET A 1 5.91 -27.04 10.43
CA MET A 1 5.46 -25.71 10.96
C MET A 1 6.53 -24.73 10.55
N GLU A 2 6.17 -23.66 9.86
CA GLU A 2 7.08 -22.57 9.51
C GLU A 2 6.85 -21.41 10.46
N ALA A 3 7.94 -20.82 10.94
CA ALA A 3 7.91 -19.62 11.77
C ALA A 3 8.70 -18.50 11.09
N LEU A 4 8.25 -17.27 11.24
CA LEU A 4 8.93 -16.10 10.71
C LEU A 4 9.79 -15.48 11.82
N LEU A 5 11.09 -15.33 11.55
CA LEU A 5 12.01 -14.61 12.41
C LEU A 5 12.34 -13.26 11.76
N ALA A 6 12.14 -12.18 12.50
CA ALA A 6 12.48 -10.83 12.05
C ALA A 6 13.61 -10.25 12.92
N GLY A 7 14.54 -9.55 12.30
CA GLY A 7 15.67 -8.90 12.97
C GLY A 7 16.05 -7.58 12.31
N MET A 8 16.91 -6.82 12.99
CA MET A 8 17.39 -5.51 12.50
C MET A 8 18.47 -5.62 11.41
N GLY A 9 18.94 -6.82 11.12
CA GLY A 9 19.95 -7.09 10.10
C GLY A 9 20.37 -8.54 10.10
N GLU A 10 21.19 -8.93 9.12
CA GLU A 10 21.63 -10.30 8.91
C GLU A 10 22.38 -10.87 10.13
N LEU A 11 23.33 -10.12 10.66
CA LEU A 11 24.08 -10.52 11.85
C LEU A 11 23.16 -10.78 13.07
N HIS A 12 22.13 -9.98 13.25
CA HIS A 12 21.17 -10.18 14.35
C HIS A 12 20.39 -11.49 14.17
N LEU A 13 20.02 -11.82 12.94
CA LEU A 13 19.35 -13.08 12.62
C LEU A 13 20.28 -14.27 12.83
N GLU A 14 21.52 -14.20 12.37
CA GLU A 14 22.54 -15.24 12.56
C GLU A 14 22.81 -15.54 14.04
N ILE A 15 23.02 -14.50 14.85
CA ILE A 15 23.22 -14.66 16.30
C ILE A 15 21.99 -15.32 16.95
N THR A 16 20.80 -14.93 16.54
CA THR A 16 19.56 -15.50 17.10
C THR A 16 19.42 -16.99 16.75
N VAL A 17 19.71 -17.36 15.50
CA VAL A 17 19.71 -18.75 15.04
C VAL A 17 20.77 -19.56 15.78
N TYR A 18 21.99 -19.03 15.90
CA TYR A 18 23.07 -19.67 16.66
C TYR A 18 22.66 -19.95 18.11
N ARG A 19 22.03 -18.99 18.78
CA ARG A 19 21.55 -19.19 20.16
C ARG A 19 20.45 -20.24 20.26
N LEU A 20 19.55 -20.32 19.28
CA LEU A 20 18.54 -21.38 19.24
C LEU A 20 19.16 -22.76 19.10
N GLU A 21 20.22 -22.89 18.31
CA GLU A 21 20.90 -24.18 18.10
C GLU A 21 21.78 -24.57 19.28
N GLU A 22 22.62 -23.67 19.77
CA GLU A 22 23.61 -23.96 20.81
C GLU A 22 23.04 -23.92 22.26
N GLU A 23 22.20 -22.90 22.55
CA GLU A 23 21.68 -22.73 23.91
C GLU A 23 20.39 -23.54 24.15
N GLN A 24 19.54 -23.66 23.13
CA GLN A 24 18.24 -24.34 23.23
C GLN A 24 18.23 -25.74 22.63
N ASN A 25 19.34 -26.17 21.99
CA ASN A 25 19.45 -27.47 21.32
C ASN A 25 18.34 -27.72 20.25
N ILE A 26 17.86 -26.65 19.61
CA ILE A 26 16.82 -26.69 18.57
C ILE A 26 17.48 -26.61 17.21
N LYS A 27 17.43 -27.68 16.43
CA LYS A 27 17.90 -27.65 15.04
C LYS A 27 16.87 -26.97 14.16
N VAL A 28 17.27 -25.88 13.49
CA VAL A 28 16.42 -25.11 12.60
C VAL A 28 16.96 -25.15 11.17
N LYS A 29 16.04 -25.19 10.20
CA LYS A 29 16.39 -25.00 8.79
C LYS A 29 16.00 -23.59 8.40
N VAL A 30 16.98 -22.76 8.09
CA VAL A 30 16.78 -21.35 7.76
C VAL A 30 16.73 -21.18 6.24
N SER A 31 15.78 -20.40 5.73
CA SER A 31 15.78 -19.90 4.36
C SER A 31 16.68 -18.65 4.25
N PRO A 32 17.13 -18.27 3.04
CA PRO A 32 17.85 -17.02 2.86
C PRO A 32 17.04 -15.83 3.42
N PRO A 33 17.70 -14.86 4.08
CA PRO A 33 17.02 -13.70 4.62
C PRO A 33 16.39 -12.84 3.51
N ILE A 34 15.20 -12.33 3.75
CA ILE A 34 14.50 -11.43 2.83
C ILE A 34 14.51 -10.04 3.45
N VAL A 35 15.04 -9.06 2.72
CA VAL A 35 14.95 -7.65 3.11
C VAL A 35 13.62 -7.09 2.64
N VAL A 36 12.80 -6.62 3.58
CA VAL A 36 11.53 -5.98 3.27
C VAL A 36 11.79 -4.51 2.95
N TYR A 37 11.86 -4.19 1.65
CA TYR A 37 11.94 -2.81 1.20
C TYR A 37 10.56 -2.17 1.28
N ARG A 38 10.56 -0.89 1.65
CA ARG A 38 9.37 -0.03 1.58
C ARG A 38 9.69 1.11 0.65
N GLU A 39 8.77 1.39 -0.25
CA GLU A 39 8.89 2.47 -1.22
C GLU A 39 7.96 3.62 -0.83
N SER A 40 8.40 4.84 -1.10
CA SER A 40 7.61 6.05 -0.94
C SER A 40 7.88 7.00 -2.10
N VAL A 41 6.95 7.90 -2.36
CA VAL A 41 7.10 8.94 -3.35
C VAL A 41 7.68 10.17 -2.67
N GLU A 42 8.84 10.65 -3.14
CA GLU A 42 9.46 11.88 -2.68
C GLU A 42 9.13 13.05 -3.61
N GLY A 43 9.05 14.23 -3.02
CA GLY A 43 8.85 15.49 -3.71
C GLY A 43 7.40 15.85 -3.96
N ASP A 44 7.20 17.05 -4.47
CA ASP A 44 5.89 17.56 -4.85
C ASP A 44 5.58 17.16 -6.29
N ASN A 45 4.92 16.02 -6.44
CA ASN A 45 4.44 15.52 -7.74
C ASN A 45 2.95 15.85 -8.00
N ARG A 46 2.37 16.74 -7.19
CA ARG A 46 0.99 17.19 -7.37
C ARG A 46 0.79 17.80 -8.74
N GLY A 47 -0.23 17.32 -9.44
CA GLY A 47 -0.54 17.79 -10.81
C GLY A 47 0.42 17.27 -11.89
N ARG A 48 1.39 16.39 -11.57
CA ARG A 48 2.17 15.68 -12.57
C ARG A 48 1.51 14.37 -12.91
N SER A 49 1.09 14.25 -14.14
CA SER A 49 0.48 13.03 -14.68
C SER A 49 1.50 12.26 -15.53
N PHE A 50 1.62 10.96 -15.27
CA PHE A 50 2.48 10.03 -15.99
C PHE A 50 1.64 9.10 -16.85
N GLU A 51 2.00 8.97 -18.13
CA GLU A 51 1.28 8.07 -19.04
C GLU A 51 1.83 6.64 -18.92
N GLY A 52 0.97 5.70 -18.53
CA GLY A 52 1.19 4.26 -18.62
C GLY A 52 0.40 3.65 -19.77
N LYS A 53 0.96 2.66 -20.47
CA LYS A 53 0.29 1.93 -21.53
C LYS A 53 0.29 0.44 -21.25
N SER A 54 -0.82 -0.23 -21.54
CA SER A 54 -0.84 -1.68 -21.52
C SER A 54 0.09 -2.28 -22.60
N PRO A 55 0.59 -3.52 -22.45
CA PRO A 55 1.49 -4.15 -23.43
C PRO A 55 0.90 -4.18 -24.85
N ASN A 56 -0.41 -4.36 -24.97
CA ASN A 56 -1.13 -4.32 -26.25
C ASN A 56 -1.43 -2.89 -26.78
N ARG A 57 -1.04 -1.85 -26.01
CA ARG A 57 -1.24 -0.42 -26.31
C ARG A 57 -2.70 0.02 -26.48
N HIS A 58 -3.67 -0.80 -26.13
CA HIS A 58 -5.09 -0.44 -26.22
C HIS A 58 -5.55 0.44 -25.05
N ASN A 59 -4.95 0.26 -23.87
CA ASN A 59 -5.29 1.05 -22.70
C ASN A 59 -4.19 2.07 -22.41
N ARG A 60 -4.60 3.31 -22.12
CA ARG A 60 -3.75 4.40 -21.66
C ARG A 60 -4.22 4.82 -20.27
N PHE A 61 -3.31 4.87 -19.33
CA PHE A 61 -3.56 5.31 -17.97
C PHE A 61 -2.76 6.59 -17.72
N MET A 62 -3.44 7.62 -17.26
CA MET A 62 -2.81 8.83 -16.76
C MET A 62 -2.82 8.71 -15.24
N ILE A 63 -1.64 8.57 -14.64
CA ILE A 63 -1.46 8.27 -13.23
C ILE A 63 -0.78 9.44 -12.55
N GLU A 64 -1.35 9.90 -11.45
CA GLU A 64 -0.75 10.85 -10.52
C GLU A 64 -0.43 10.15 -9.22
N CYS A 65 0.76 10.39 -8.67
CA CYS A 65 1.17 9.86 -7.38
C CYS A 65 1.44 11.01 -6.42
N GLU A 66 0.80 10.98 -5.26
CA GLU A 66 0.97 11.98 -4.21
C GLU A 66 1.32 11.29 -2.90
N PRO A 67 2.25 11.83 -2.10
CA PRO A 67 2.49 11.32 -0.76
C PRO A 67 1.28 11.62 0.14
N LEU A 68 0.93 10.66 0.98
CA LEU A 68 -0.09 10.84 2.01
C LEU A 68 0.51 11.50 3.25
N SER A 69 -0.30 12.30 3.97
CA SER A 69 0.11 12.87 5.25
C SER A 69 0.31 11.79 6.31
N THR A 70 1.10 12.12 7.33
CA THR A 70 1.40 11.20 8.45
C THR A 70 0.14 10.75 9.17
N GLU A 71 -0.82 11.66 9.34
CA GLU A 71 -2.10 11.42 10.01
C GLU A 71 -2.94 10.42 9.23
N VAL A 72 -3.00 10.57 7.91
CA VAL A 72 -3.72 9.65 7.01
C VAL A 72 -3.08 8.26 7.03
N VAL A 73 -1.74 8.20 6.98
CA VAL A 73 -1.01 6.93 7.05
C VAL A 73 -1.23 6.23 8.38
N ALA A 74 -1.26 6.96 9.50
CA ALA A 74 -1.56 6.41 10.82
C ALA A 74 -2.98 5.82 10.86
N ALA A 75 -3.98 6.57 10.43
CA ALA A 75 -5.37 6.12 10.40
C ALA A 75 -5.59 4.88 9.48
N LEU A 76 -4.86 4.79 8.37
CA LEU A 76 -4.88 3.61 7.51
C LEU A 76 -4.27 2.38 8.19
N ARG A 77 -3.17 2.55 8.93
CA ARG A 77 -2.53 1.45 9.70
C ARG A 77 -3.40 0.94 10.82
N GLU A 78 -4.14 1.81 11.47
CA GLU A 78 -5.10 1.46 12.52
C GLU A 78 -6.36 0.76 11.98
N GLY A 79 -6.51 0.70 10.65
CA GLY A 79 -7.59 -0.03 9.99
C GLY A 79 -8.93 0.70 9.97
N HIS A 80 -8.96 2.01 10.22
CA HIS A 80 -10.18 2.83 10.27
C HIS A 80 -10.99 2.83 8.96
N PHE A 81 -10.36 2.49 7.85
CA PHE A 81 -10.96 2.55 6.51
C PHE A 81 -11.19 1.18 5.87
N GLY A 82 -10.75 0.10 6.51
CA GLY A 82 -10.76 -1.25 5.92
C GLY A 82 -9.75 -1.43 4.79
N ASN A 83 -9.77 -2.60 4.16
CA ASN A 83 -8.90 -2.95 3.04
C ASN A 83 -9.71 -3.55 1.89
N GLY A 84 -9.26 -3.34 0.67
CA GLY A 84 -9.84 -3.90 -0.55
C GLY A 84 -10.56 -2.87 -1.41
N THR A 85 -11.36 -3.35 -2.34
CA THR A 85 -12.16 -2.51 -3.25
C THR A 85 -13.34 -1.92 -2.48
N ILE A 86 -13.52 -0.61 -2.62
CA ILE A 86 -14.59 0.14 -1.95
C ILE A 86 -15.84 0.15 -2.84
N ARG A 87 -16.98 -0.16 -2.24
CA ARG A 87 -18.25 -0.05 -2.93
C ARG A 87 -18.65 1.41 -3.12
N SER A 88 -19.31 1.72 -4.22
CA SER A 88 -19.72 3.08 -4.55
C SER A 88 -20.58 3.76 -3.47
N GLY A 89 -21.36 2.98 -2.72
CA GLY A 89 -22.16 3.49 -1.59
C GLY A 89 -21.32 3.95 -0.41
N ASP A 90 -20.22 3.25 -0.13
CA ASP A 90 -19.35 3.50 1.02
C ASP A 90 -18.30 4.61 0.73
N ALA A 91 -18.01 4.85 -0.55
CA ALA A 91 -17.00 5.81 -0.97
C ALA A 91 -17.27 7.24 -0.48
N LYS A 92 -18.55 7.61 -0.34
CA LYS A 92 -18.95 8.93 0.15
C LYS A 92 -18.63 9.10 1.64
N GLU A 93 -18.91 8.09 2.46
CA GLU A 93 -18.63 8.11 3.90
C GLU A 93 -17.12 8.10 4.15
N ILE A 94 -16.42 7.20 3.47
CA ILE A 94 -14.96 7.10 3.54
C ILE A 94 -14.30 8.41 3.08
N GLY A 95 -14.77 9.01 1.99
CA GLY A 95 -14.28 10.29 1.50
C GLY A 95 -14.47 11.44 2.49
N ASN A 96 -15.57 11.45 3.25
CA ASN A 96 -15.78 12.43 4.31
C ASN A 96 -14.76 12.26 5.45
N LYS A 97 -14.50 11.02 5.87
CA LYS A 97 -13.49 10.70 6.89
C LYS A 97 -12.09 11.14 6.47
N PHE A 98 -11.71 10.92 5.21
CA PHE A 98 -10.44 11.45 4.68
C PHE A 98 -10.41 12.99 4.66
N GLY A 99 -11.56 13.62 4.40
CA GLY A 99 -11.68 15.06 4.45
C GLY A 99 -11.48 15.66 5.84
N GLU A 100 -11.83 14.94 6.91
CA GLU A 100 -11.55 15.31 8.29
C GLU A 100 -10.05 15.28 8.62
N LEU A 101 -9.31 14.43 7.91
CA LEU A 101 -7.83 14.33 7.98
C LEU A 101 -7.12 15.33 7.03
N GLY A 102 -7.83 16.31 6.48
CA GLY A 102 -7.25 17.38 5.65
C GLY A 102 -7.09 17.04 4.17
N MET A 103 -7.61 15.90 3.69
CA MET A 103 -7.60 15.58 2.27
C MET A 103 -8.78 16.21 1.52
N ASP A 104 -8.63 16.36 0.19
CA ASP A 104 -9.70 16.88 -0.67
C ASP A 104 -10.88 15.89 -0.68
N LYS A 105 -12.02 16.33 -0.12
CA LYS A 105 -13.24 15.50 -0.01
C LYS A 105 -13.79 15.05 -1.36
N ASP A 106 -13.75 15.92 -2.36
CA ASP A 106 -14.32 15.62 -3.67
C ASP A 106 -13.44 14.61 -4.43
N LYS A 107 -12.12 14.68 -4.26
CA LYS A 107 -11.18 13.69 -4.77
C LYS A 107 -11.36 12.35 -4.04
N MET A 108 -11.47 12.37 -2.72
CA MET A 108 -11.59 11.16 -1.89
C MET A 108 -12.95 10.45 -2.02
N ARG A 109 -14.01 11.12 -2.44
CA ARG A 109 -15.30 10.46 -2.77
C ARG A 109 -15.23 9.56 -3.99
N LYS A 110 -14.16 9.67 -4.78
CA LYS A 110 -13.89 8.82 -5.95
C LYS A 110 -12.92 7.68 -5.63
N ILE A 111 -12.77 7.37 -4.36
CA ILE A 111 -11.90 6.29 -3.89
C ILE A 111 -12.37 4.95 -4.45
N TYR A 112 -11.44 4.19 -5.00
CA TYR A 112 -11.70 2.90 -5.63
C TYR A 112 -11.27 1.74 -4.75
N ALA A 113 -10.07 1.83 -4.17
CA ALA A 113 -9.52 0.78 -3.32
C ALA A 113 -8.54 1.33 -2.29
N ILE A 114 -8.42 0.60 -1.19
CA ILE A 114 -7.40 0.81 -0.16
C ILE A 114 -6.62 -0.50 -0.01
N ASN A 115 -5.30 -0.43 0.02
CA ASN A 115 -4.44 -1.57 0.30
C ASN A 115 -3.30 -1.16 1.23
N GLY A 116 -3.40 -1.56 2.50
CA GLY A 116 -2.48 -1.13 3.55
C GLY A 116 -2.48 0.39 3.69
N THR A 117 -1.36 1.02 3.42
CA THR A 117 -1.20 2.48 3.44
C THR A 117 -1.32 3.15 2.07
N ASN A 118 -1.79 2.43 1.07
CA ASN A 118 -1.99 2.95 -0.28
C ASN A 118 -3.47 3.17 -0.57
N VAL A 119 -3.77 4.27 -1.22
CA VAL A 119 -5.13 4.67 -1.58
C VAL A 119 -5.18 4.88 -3.09
N LEU A 120 -6.06 4.16 -3.77
CA LEU A 120 -6.32 4.34 -5.19
C LEU A 120 -7.60 5.13 -5.40
N VAL A 121 -7.48 6.25 -6.10
CA VAL A 121 -8.59 7.13 -6.45
C VAL A 121 -8.80 7.11 -7.96
N ASN A 122 -10.05 6.97 -8.38
CA ASN A 122 -10.41 7.01 -9.78
C ASN A 122 -10.94 8.40 -10.15
N ASP A 123 -10.08 9.25 -10.68
CA ASP A 123 -10.45 10.60 -11.11
C ASP A 123 -10.73 10.70 -12.62
N THR A 124 -10.90 9.58 -13.31
CA THR A 124 -11.25 9.58 -14.75
C THR A 124 -12.60 10.25 -15.00
N LYS A 125 -12.64 11.10 -16.02
CA LYS A 125 -13.87 11.73 -16.50
C LYS A 125 -14.36 10.96 -17.74
N GLY A 126 -15.62 10.50 -17.72
CA GLY A 126 -16.24 9.82 -18.86
C GLY A 126 -16.53 8.33 -18.63
N ILE A 127 -16.73 7.57 -19.70
CA ILE A 127 -17.01 6.13 -19.66
C ILE A 127 -15.74 5.39 -19.25
N GLN A 128 -15.83 4.60 -18.18
CA GLN A 128 -14.67 3.95 -17.58
C GLN A 128 -14.67 2.46 -17.89
N GLY A 129 -13.62 2.00 -18.57
CA GLY A 129 -13.34 0.58 -18.80
C GLY A 129 -12.63 -0.13 -17.63
N LEU A 130 -12.63 0.45 -16.42
CA LEU A 130 -11.94 -0.12 -15.24
C LEU A 130 -12.51 -1.47 -14.78
N HIS A 131 -13.72 -1.82 -15.19
CA HIS A 131 -14.33 -3.11 -14.87
C HIS A 131 -13.76 -4.26 -15.70
N GLU A 132 -13.04 -4.00 -16.78
CA GLU A 132 -12.46 -5.01 -17.67
C GLU A 132 -11.01 -5.39 -17.31
N THR A 133 -10.39 -4.69 -16.38
CA THR A 133 -9.00 -4.93 -15.93
C THR A 133 -8.93 -5.66 -14.60
N ARG A 134 -9.74 -6.71 -14.45
CA ARG A 134 -9.62 -7.67 -13.33
C ARG A 134 -8.61 -8.75 -13.63
#